data_c5a0032509a3e476f885977daf30748a
#
_entry.id   c5a0032509a3e476f885977daf30748a
#
_cell.length_a   1.000
_cell.length_b   1.000
_cell.length_c   1.000
_cell.angle_alpha   90.00
_cell.angle_beta   90.00
_cell.angle_gamma   90.00
#
_symmetry.space_group_name_H-M   'P 1'
#
loop_
_entity.id
_entity.type
_entity.pdbx_description
1 polymer ?
#
loop_
_entity_poly.entity_id
_entity_poly.type
_entity_poly.pdbx_seq_one_letter_code
_entity_poly.pdbx_strand_id
1 'polypeptide(L)'
;TEFMTANGGKHNAYTWLDITNYMFKINNDAYGEALDRFSDFFKAPKLYPEYTDKEKNAVNAEWSMRREMDYFGQFKLARSLMGDHPANRFLIGNLETLGDKEGSKLHTETVNFYERYYSANIMKLAMISNRPLDEMKALAEEYFGNIENKNIDNPTVDDKLDFAKVGGKRIHYVPNEDVKKLNIDFTISDNSDEFATKPNQFLTYLIGSEMPGTPAYQLKAMGLISNLSASASPNMYGNYGSFSINIDLTDAGMQNREAIVAVV
;
A
#
# COMPACT_ATOMS: atom_id res chain seq x y z
N THR A 1 13.65 17.03 -10.69
CA THR A 1 14.21 15.79 -11.28
C THR A 1 15.68 15.97 -11.64
N GLU A 2 16.09 17.02 -12.39
CA GLU A 2 17.48 17.27 -12.80
C GLU A 2 18.45 17.37 -11.61
N PHE A 3 18.11 18.16 -10.59
CA PHE A 3 18.90 18.28 -9.37
C PHE A 3 19.14 16.91 -8.71
N MET A 4 18.10 16.09 -8.57
CA MET A 4 18.22 14.75 -8.00
C MET A 4 19.17 13.88 -8.81
N THR A 5 18.98 13.84 -10.13
CA THR A 5 19.83 13.03 -11.01
C THR A 5 21.30 13.49 -10.99
N ALA A 6 21.54 14.79 -11.01
CA ALA A 6 22.89 15.35 -10.97
C ALA A 6 23.64 15.03 -9.67
N ASN A 7 22.93 14.77 -8.57
CA ASN A 7 23.50 14.49 -7.25
C ASN A 7 23.31 13.02 -6.81
N GLY A 8 23.13 12.08 -7.75
CA GLY A 8 22.98 10.66 -7.45
C GLY A 8 21.70 10.34 -6.68
N GLY A 9 20.71 11.24 -6.73
CA GLY A 9 19.48 11.14 -5.99
C GLY A 9 18.41 10.32 -6.72
N LYS A 10 17.52 9.77 -5.91
CA LYS A 10 16.25 9.14 -6.34
C LYS A 10 15.15 9.62 -5.44
N HIS A 11 13.95 9.75 -5.97
CA HIS A 11 12.76 10.09 -5.21
C HIS A 11 11.58 9.23 -5.66
N ASN A 12 10.64 9.04 -4.77
CA ASN A 12 9.38 8.38 -5.06
C ASN A 12 8.31 8.85 -4.09
N ALA A 13 7.05 8.54 -4.39
CA ALA A 13 5.93 8.68 -3.49
C ALA A 13 4.94 7.54 -3.73
N TYR A 14 4.19 7.18 -2.71
CA TYR A 14 3.06 6.27 -2.86
C TYR A 14 1.92 6.70 -1.95
N THR A 15 0.70 6.44 -2.41
CA THR A 15 -0.51 6.52 -1.60
C THR A 15 -1.05 5.12 -1.42
N TRP A 16 -1.32 4.75 -0.18
CA TRP A 16 -2.03 3.54 0.18
C TRP A 16 -3.34 3.92 0.85
N LEU A 17 -4.01 3.00 1.50
CA LEU A 17 -5.38 3.14 1.99
C LEU A 17 -5.62 4.40 2.84
N ASP A 18 -4.74 4.67 3.78
CA ASP A 18 -4.85 5.75 4.79
C ASP A 18 -3.54 6.53 4.97
N ILE A 19 -2.56 6.31 4.11
CA ILE A 19 -1.25 6.96 4.19
C ILE A 19 -0.78 7.42 2.82
N THR A 20 -0.16 8.59 2.75
CA THR A 20 0.68 9.02 1.64
C THR A 20 2.10 9.21 2.14
N ASN A 21 3.05 8.57 1.49
CA ASN A 21 4.46 8.63 1.82
C ASN A 21 5.24 9.27 0.68
N TYR A 22 6.07 10.24 1.01
CA TYR A 22 7.02 10.88 0.11
C TYR A 22 8.43 10.54 0.58
N MET A 23 9.32 10.17 -0.32
CA MET A 23 10.66 9.79 0.04
C MET A 23 11.70 10.20 -1.01
N PHE A 24 12.90 10.46 -0.55
CA PHE A 24 14.05 10.62 -1.42
C PHE A 24 15.32 10.06 -0.77
N LYS A 25 16.31 9.81 -1.60
CA LYS A 25 17.69 9.59 -1.20
C LYS A 25 18.60 10.39 -2.12
N ILE A 26 19.72 10.87 -1.60
CA ILE A 26 20.67 11.70 -2.33
C ILE A 26 22.06 11.60 -1.69
N ASN A 27 23.11 12.00 -2.40
CA ASN A 27 24.45 12.11 -1.83
C ASN A 27 24.50 13.14 -0.70
N ASN A 28 25.34 12.91 0.32
CA ASN A 28 25.41 13.76 1.51
C ASN A 28 25.73 15.23 1.23
N ASP A 29 26.54 15.52 0.22
CA ASP A 29 26.94 16.91 -0.13
C ASP A 29 25.74 17.75 -0.61
N ALA A 30 24.73 17.10 -1.20
CA ALA A 30 23.51 17.75 -1.69
C ALA A 30 22.32 17.61 -0.72
N TYR A 31 22.54 17.03 0.48
CA TYR A 31 21.45 16.68 1.38
C TYR A 31 20.68 17.89 1.89
N GLY A 32 21.37 18.96 2.31
CA GLY A 32 20.72 20.19 2.80
C GLY A 32 19.83 20.85 1.73
N GLU A 33 20.33 21.01 0.50
CA GLU A 33 19.53 21.57 -0.61
C GLU A 33 18.36 20.66 -0.97
N ALA A 34 18.53 19.33 -0.86
CA ALA A 34 17.44 18.39 -1.09
C ALA A 34 16.35 18.52 -0.02
N LEU A 35 16.70 18.70 1.25
CA LEU A 35 15.76 18.94 2.34
C LEU A 35 14.97 20.23 2.15
N ASP A 36 15.62 21.31 1.75
CA ASP A 36 14.98 22.58 1.44
C ASP A 36 13.89 22.38 0.37
N ARG A 37 14.28 21.86 -0.79
CA ARG A 37 13.34 21.58 -1.90
C ARG A 37 12.24 20.60 -1.53
N PHE A 38 12.55 19.58 -0.74
CA PHE A 38 11.58 18.57 -0.33
C PHE A 38 10.56 19.10 0.68
N SER A 39 11.00 19.93 1.61
CA SER A 39 10.11 20.52 2.62
C SER A 39 9.05 21.44 2.00
N ASP A 40 9.36 22.09 0.87
CA ASP A 40 8.40 22.95 0.16
C ASP A 40 7.15 22.24 -0.32
N PHE A 41 7.21 20.92 -0.58
CA PHE A 41 6.01 20.12 -0.88
C PHE A 41 4.97 20.16 0.24
N PHE A 42 5.39 20.39 1.48
CA PHE A 42 4.54 20.37 2.66
C PHE A 42 4.20 21.77 3.16
N LYS A 43 4.98 22.78 2.79
CA LYS A 43 4.79 24.17 3.22
C LYS A 43 3.97 25.00 2.25
N ALA A 44 4.32 24.94 0.98
CA ALA A 44 3.74 25.81 -0.05
C ALA A 44 3.80 25.18 -1.45
N PRO A 45 3.14 24.03 -1.68
CA PRO A 45 3.10 23.42 -3.00
C PRO A 45 2.38 24.37 -3.97
N LYS A 46 2.95 24.54 -5.16
CA LYS A 46 2.39 25.49 -6.15
C LYS A 46 1.06 25.02 -6.76
N LEU A 47 0.78 23.72 -6.78
CA LEU A 47 -0.45 23.12 -7.25
C LEU A 47 -1.04 23.77 -8.52
N TYR A 48 -0.20 24.04 -9.53
CA TYR A 48 -0.67 24.68 -10.77
C TYR A 48 -1.66 23.78 -11.53
N PRO A 49 -2.74 24.35 -12.11
CA PRO A 49 -3.76 23.59 -12.84
C PRO A 49 -3.20 22.70 -13.97
N GLU A 50 -2.22 23.20 -14.72
CA GLU A 50 -1.59 22.48 -15.82
C GLU A 50 -0.83 21.22 -15.36
N TYR A 51 -0.33 21.17 -14.12
CA TYR A 51 0.29 19.97 -13.56
C TYR A 51 -0.77 18.96 -13.10
N THR A 52 -1.92 19.42 -12.60
CA THR A 52 -3.05 18.54 -12.27
C THR A 52 -3.52 17.79 -13.52
N ASP A 53 -3.62 18.47 -14.66
CA ASP A 53 -4.02 17.83 -15.90
C ASP A 53 -2.98 16.83 -16.45
N LYS A 54 -1.70 17.14 -16.31
CA LYS A 54 -0.63 16.20 -16.66
C LYS A 54 -0.69 14.96 -15.79
N GLU A 55 -0.84 15.13 -14.48
CA GLU A 55 -0.88 14.04 -13.51
C GLU A 55 -2.13 13.16 -13.71
N LYS A 56 -3.27 13.75 -13.98
CA LYS A 56 -4.49 13.02 -14.35
C LYS A 56 -4.25 12.04 -15.51
N ASN A 57 -3.53 12.48 -16.55
CA ASN A 57 -3.19 11.62 -17.69
C ASN A 57 -2.18 10.53 -17.30
N ALA A 58 -1.22 10.81 -16.43
CA ALA A 58 -0.27 9.82 -15.90
C ALA A 58 -1.00 8.74 -15.09
N VAL A 59 -1.89 9.13 -14.17
CA VAL A 59 -2.73 8.21 -13.39
C VAL A 59 -3.62 7.35 -14.30
N ASN A 60 -4.21 7.93 -15.36
CA ASN A 60 -4.99 7.18 -16.33
C ASN A 60 -4.14 6.16 -17.12
N ALA A 61 -2.91 6.50 -17.46
CA ALA A 61 -1.98 5.57 -18.11
C ALA A 61 -1.62 4.41 -17.17
N GLU A 62 -1.38 4.68 -15.89
CA GLU A 62 -1.15 3.64 -14.88
C GLU A 62 -2.36 2.72 -14.72
N TRP A 63 -3.57 3.26 -14.65
CA TRP A 63 -4.79 2.45 -14.62
C TRP A 63 -4.94 1.60 -15.87
N SER A 64 -4.69 2.17 -17.05
CA SER A 64 -4.78 1.45 -18.32
C SER A 64 -3.81 0.27 -18.42
N MET A 65 -2.60 0.40 -17.85
CA MET A 65 -1.63 -0.68 -17.76
C MET A 65 -2.05 -1.78 -16.76
N ARG A 66 -2.68 -1.40 -15.66
CA ARG A 66 -2.96 -2.33 -14.55
C ARG A 66 -4.31 -3.04 -14.67
N ARG A 67 -5.31 -2.43 -15.33
CA ARG A 67 -6.69 -2.94 -15.35
C ARG A 67 -6.84 -4.34 -15.92
N GLU A 68 -5.92 -4.74 -16.82
CA GLU A 68 -5.93 -6.07 -17.45
C GLU A 68 -5.04 -7.09 -16.70
N MET A 69 -4.34 -6.67 -15.64
CA MET A 69 -3.48 -7.56 -14.86
C MET A 69 -4.30 -8.36 -13.85
N ASP A 70 -4.06 -9.65 -13.77
CA ASP A 70 -4.81 -10.57 -12.92
C ASP A 70 -4.78 -10.19 -11.45
N TYR A 71 -3.63 -9.76 -10.92
CA TYR A 71 -3.55 -9.32 -9.53
C TYR A 71 -4.47 -8.13 -9.23
N PHE A 72 -4.66 -7.23 -10.18
CA PHE A 72 -5.55 -6.08 -10.00
C PHE A 72 -7.01 -6.49 -10.04
N GLY A 73 -7.39 -7.42 -10.92
CA GLY A 73 -8.71 -8.03 -10.96
C GLY A 73 -9.06 -8.78 -9.67
N GLN A 74 -8.13 -9.59 -9.17
CA GLN A 74 -8.27 -10.31 -7.90
C GLN A 74 -8.41 -9.36 -6.71
N PHE A 75 -7.58 -8.32 -6.66
CA PHE A 75 -7.65 -7.30 -5.61
C PHE A 75 -8.98 -6.54 -5.61
N LYS A 76 -9.48 -6.15 -6.79
CA LYS A 76 -10.80 -5.53 -6.95
C LYS A 76 -11.92 -6.46 -6.49
N LEU A 77 -11.86 -7.73 -6.87
CA LEU A 77 -12.83 -8.75 -6.48
C LEU A 77 -12.86 -8.95 -4.97
N ALA A 78 -11.71 -9.14 -4.33
CA ALA A 78 -11.62 -9.30 -2.88
C ALA A 78 -12.25 -8.11 -2.13
N ARG A 79 -12.01 -6.89 -2.62
CA ARG A 79 -12.56 -5.68 -2.01
C ARG A 79 -14.06 -5.51 -2.25
N SER A 80 -14.58 -5.98 -3.37
CA SER A 80 -16.03 -5.93 -3.63
C SER A 80 -16.87 -6.71 -2.60
N LEU A 81 -16.25 -7.66 -1.88
CA LEU A 81 -16.88 -8.38 -0.79
C LEU A 81 -17.12 -7.50 0.45
N MET A 82 -16.42 -6.37 0.55
CA MET A 82 -16.51 -5.46 1.69
C MET A 82 -17.74 -4.54 1.63
N GLY A 83 -18.58 -4.65 0.57
CA GLY A 83 -19.80 -3.87 0.43
C GLY A 83 -19.55 -2.37 0.43
N ASP A 84 -20.26 -1.64 1.29
CA ASP A 84 -20.17 -0.17 1.40
C ASP A 84 -18.97 0.33 2.21
N HIS A 85 -18.15 -0.57 2.75
CA HIS A 85 -16.95 -0.19 3.50
C HIS A 85 -16.00 0.63 2.63
N PRO A 86 -15.36 1.71 3.14
CA PRO A 86 -14.43 2.56 2.38
C PRO A 86 -13.33 1.79 1.65
N ALA A 87 -12.92 0.62 2.15
CA ALA A 87 -11.97 -0.27 1.49
C ALA A 87 -12.42 -0.74 0.09
N ASN A 88 -13.69 -0.68 -0.23
CA ASN A 88 -14.21 -1.04 -1.56
C ASN A 88 -14.16 0.10 -2.58
N ARG A 89 -13.72 1.29 -2.21
CA ARG A 89 -13.60 2.42 -3.14
C ARG A 89 -12.59 2.17 -4.24
N PHE A 90 -12.78 2.81 -5.39
CA PHE A 90 -11.83 2.79 -6.49
C PHE A 90 -10.55 3.55 -6.10
N LEU A 91 -9.41 2.87 -6.12
CA LEU A 91 -8.18 3.37 -5.48
C LEU A 91 -7.20 4.09 -6.40
N ILE A 92 -7.32 3.93 -7.72
CA ILE A 92 -6.30 4.45 -8.62
C ILE A 92 -6.76 5.73 -9.34
N GLY A 93 -7.95 5.76 -9.87
CA GLY A 93 -8.43 6.85 -10.71
C GLY A 93 -8.24 6.61 -12.20
N ASN A 94 -9.03 7.29 -13.01
CA ASN A 94 -8.95 7.32 -14.47
C ASN A 94 -9.54 8.65 -14.99
N LEU A 95 -9.53 8.87 -16.30
CA LEU A 95 -10.07 10.13 -16.89
C LEU A 95 -11.55 10.38 -16.57
N GLU A 96 -12.32 9.31 -16.38
CA GLU A 96 -13.75 9.44 -16.01
C GLU A 96 -13.91 9.87 -14.55
N THR A 97 -13.22 9.20 -13.62
CA THR A 97 -13.32 9.47 -12.18
C THR A 97 -12.65 10.77 -11.78
N LEU A 98 -11.57 11.16 -12.49
CA LEU A 98 -10.79 12.38 -12.27
C LEU A 98 -11.17 13.50 -13.25
N GLY A 99 -12.24 13.33 -14.05
CA GLY A 99 -12.78 14.37 -14.89
C GLY A 99 -13.52 15.45 -14.08
N ASP A 100 -13.51 16.67 -14.59
CA ASP A 100 -14.35 17.74 -14.06
C ASP A 100 -15.83 17.36 -14.19
N LYS A 101 -16.60 17.68 -13.17
CA LYS A 101 -18.03 17.39 -13.07
C LYS A 101 -18.79 18.66 -12.69
N GLU A 102 -20.10 18.64 -12.84
CA GLU A 102 -20.95 19.70 -12.31
C GLU A 102 -20.75 19.81 -10.78
N GLY A 103 -20.39 20.99 -10.32
CA GLY A 103 -20.14 21.27 -8.91
C GLY A 103 -18.78 20.75 -8.35
N SER A 104 -17.95 20.06 -9.15
CA SER A 104 -16.64 19.55 -8.71
C SER A 104 -15.59 19.68 -9.80
N LYS A 105 -14.53 20.42 -9.52
CA LYS A 105 -13.37 20.63 -10.39
C LYS A 105 -12.15 19.95 -9.80
N LEU A 106 -11.48 19.06 -10.53
CA LEU A 106 -10.36 18.28 -10.03
C LEU A 106 -9.28 19.13 -9.37
N HIS A 107 -8.87 20.21 -10.02
CA HIS A 107 -7.86 21.11 -9.45
C HIS A 107 -8.32 21.72 -8.12
N THR A 108 -9.56 22.21 -8.06
CA THR A 108 -10.13 22.78 -6.83
C THR A 108 -10.17 21.73 -5.71
N GLU A 109 -10.59 20.51 -6.02
CA GLU A 109 -10.63 19.41 -5.03
C GLU A 109 -9.22 19.01 -4.58
N THR A 110 -8.22 19.06 -5.46
CA THR A 110 -6.83 18.82 -5.10
C THR A 110 -6.31 19.87 -4.11
N VAL A 111 -6.60 21.14 -4.35
CA VAL A 111 -6.26 22.23 -3.41
C VAL A 111 -6.98 22.05 -2.08
N ASN A 112 -8.30 21.80 -2.11
CA ASN A 112 -9.10 21.56 -0.91
C ASN A 112 -8.60 20.37 -0.10
N PHE A 113 -8.16 19.30 -0.77
CA PHE A 113 -7.59 18.13 -0.11
C PHE A 113 -6.28 18.48 0.59
N TYR A 114 -5.38 19.21 -0.07
CA TYR A 114 -4.14 19.67 0.54
C TYR A 114 -4.42 20.55 1.76
N GLU A 115 -5.27 21.57 1.61
CA GLU A 115 -5.64 22.48 2.70
C GLU A 115 -6.26 21.75 3.90
N ARG A 116 -7.05 20.72 3.64
CA ARG A 116 -7.74 19.96 4.69
C ARG A 116 -6.84 18.98 5.42
N TYR A 117 -5.94 18.29 4.73
CA TYR A 117 -5.26 17.11 5.28
C TYR A 117 -3.76 17.28 5.49
N TYR A 118 -3.14 18.32 4.93
CA TYR A 118 -1.71 18.55 5.13
C TYR A 118 -1.50 19.45 6.35
N SER A 119 -1.28 18.81 7.51
CA SER A 119 -1.07 19.47 8.79
C SER A 119 0.03 18.75 9.57
N ALA A 120 0.96 19.53 10.15
CA ALA A 120 2.14 18.99 10.82
C ALA A 120 1.80 18.01 11.94
N ASN A 121 0.67 18.18 12.64
CA ASN A 121 0.31 17.33 13.78
C ASN A 121 -0.04 15.88 13.41
N ILE A 122 -0.36 15.60 12.14
CA ILE A 122 -0.62 14.25 11.65
C ILE A 122 0.49 13.71 10.73
N MET A 123 1.56 14.49 10.54
CA MET A 123 2.73 14.08 9.75
C MET A 123 3.78 13.38 10.60
N LYS A 124 4.54 12.50 9.98
CA LYS A 124 5.72 11.86 10.57
C LYS A 124 6.91 12.07 9.66
N LEU A 125 8.02 12.56 10.21
CA LEU A 125 9.28 12.74 9.50
C LEU A 125 10.28 11.68 9.97
N ALA A 126 10.91 10.97 9.02
CA ALA A 126 12.04 10.10 9.28
C ALA A 126 13.22 10.54 8.42
N MET A 127 14.36 10.76 9.04
CA MET A 127 15.60 11.20 8.37
C MET A 127 16.73 10.22 8.71
N ILE A 128 17.48 9.79 7.70
CA ILE A 128 18.63 8.90 7.85
C ILE A 128 19.83 9.54 7.16
N SER A 129 20.94 9.68 7.89
CA SER A 129 22.20 10.20 7.38
C SER A 129 23.36 9.65 8.21
N ASN A 130 24.59 9.92 7.78
CA ASN A 130 25.81 9.66 8.56
C ASN A 130 26.21 10.85 9.46
N ARG A 131 25.37 11.88 9.58
CA ARG A 131 25.60 13.06 10.42
C ARG A 131 25.25 12.77 11.88
N PRO A 132 25.83 13.49 12.85
CA PRO A 132 25.42 13.41 14.26
C PRO A 132 23.94 13.73 14.44
N LEU A 133 23.31 13.12 15.47
CA LEU A 133 21.88 13.31 15.72
C LEU A 133 21.49 14.77 16.02
N ASP A 134 22.34 15.53 16.70
CA ASP A 134 22.09 16.94 16.99
C ASP A 134 22.05 17.79 15.72
N GLU A 135 22.94 17.50 14.75
CA GLU A 135 22.91 18.13 13.44
C GLU A 135 21.65 17.73 12.65
N MET A 136 21.28 16.46 12.68
CA MET A 136 20.05 15.97 12.04
C MET A 136 18.81 16.62 12.64
N LYS A 137 18.77 16.81 13.95
CA LYS A 137 17.70 17.51 14.64
C LYS A 137 17.60 18.96 14.19
N ALA A 138 18.74 19.66 14.16
CA ALA A 138 18.79 21.06 13.68
C ALA A 138 18.25 21.19 12.24
N LEU A 139 18.66 20.28 11.33
CA LEU A 139 18.16 20.26 9.95
C LEU A 139 16.64 19.98 9.89
N ALA A 140 16.13 19.08 10.74
CA ALA A 140 14.70 18.81 10.81
C ALA A 140 13.92 20.06 11.27
N GLU A 141 14.40 20.74 12.30
CA GLU A 141 13.79 21.97 12.81
C GLU A 141 13.86 23.12 11.78
N GLU A 142 14.99 23.28 11.10
CA GLU A 142 15.21 24.32 10.09
C GLU A 142 14.28 24.15 8.88
N TYR A 143 14.23 22.96 8.29
CA TYR A 143 13.51 22.75 7.04
C TYR A 143 12.03 22.37 7.23
N PHE A 144 11.65 21.70 8.32
CA PHE A 144 10.28 21.20 8.53
C PHE A 144 9.56 21.87 9.71
N GLY A 145 10.26 22.60 10.57
CA GLY A 145 9.64 23.24 11.75
C GLY A 145 8.57 24.29 11.42
N ASN A 146 8.57 24.81 10.19
CA ASN A 146 7.61 25.81 9.72
C ASN A 146 6.42 25.22 8.96
N ILE A 147 6.26 23.89 8.92
CA ILE A 147 5.05 23.26 8.37
C ILE A 147 3.88 23.61 9.31
N GLU A 148 2.81 24.11 8.72
CA GLU A 148 1.65 24.56 9.48
C GLU A 148 1.01 23.42 10.28
N ASN A 149 0.84 23.67 11.57
CA ASN A 149 0.01 22.82 12.43
C ASN A 149 -1.41 23.38 12.48
N LYS A 150 -2.31 22.78 11.72
CA LYS A 150 -3.74 23.17 11.66
C LYS A 150 -4.55 22.54 12.81
N ASN A 151 -3.89 21.74 13.66
CA ASN A 151 -4.50 21.04 14.80
C ASN A 151 -5.75 20.23 14.39
N ILE A 152 -5.67 19.53 13.27
CA ILE A 152 -6.75 18.68 12.77
C ILE A 152 -6.75 17.33 13.49
N ASP A 153 -7.91 16.73 13.62
CA ASP A 153 -8.01 15.34 14.07
C ASP A 153 -7.43 14.39 13.02
N ASN A 154 -6.79 13.32 13.48
CA ASN A 154 -6.31 12.29 12.59
C ASN A 154 -7.50 11.60 11.91
N PRO A 155 -7.62 11.65 10.57
CA PRO A 155 -8.72 10.99 9.89
C PRO A 155 -8.74 9.49 10.18
N THR A 156 -9.90 8.99 10.61
CA THR A 156 -10.13 7.57 10.92
C THR A 156 -11.23 7.01 10.05
N VAL A 157 -11.20 5.70 9.86
CA VAL A 157 -12.31 4.95 9.25
C VAL A 157 -13.06 4.27 10.38
N ASP A 158 -14.22 4.83 10.73
CA ASP A 158 -15.04 4.33 11.85
C ASP A 158 -15.88 3.10 11.45
N ASP A 159 -16.14 2.94 10.15
CA ASP A 159 -16.85 1.78 9.60
C ASP A 159 -16.05 0.50 9.87
N LYS A 160 -16.64 -0.41 10.65
CA LYS A 160 -16.01 -1.71 10.92
C LYS A 160 -16.42 -2.74 9.87
N LEU A 161 -15.43 -3.53 9.45
CA LEU A 161 -15.68 -4.63 8.54
C LEU A 161 -16.49 -5.72 9.25
N ASP A 162 -17.60 -6.12 8.64
CA ASP A 162 -18.40 -7.25 9.11
C ASP A 162 -17.76 -8.57 8.63
N PHE A 163 -16.95 -9.19 9.48
CA PHE A 163 -16.22 -10.41 9.15
C PHE A 163 -17.14 -11.57 8.77
N ALA A 164 -18.34 -11.63 9.32
CA ALA A 164 -19.31 -12.67 8.96
C ALA A 164 -19.81 -12.52 7.51
N LYS A 165 -19.88 -11.29 7.02
CA LYS A 165 -20.26 -11.02 5.61
C LYS A 165 -19.11 -11.24 4.63
N VAL A 166 -17.87 -10.97 5.04
CA VAL A 166 -16.67 -11.06 4.18
C VAL A 166 -16.18 -12.49 4.09
N GLY A 167 -16.14 -13.21 5.20
CA GLY A 167 -15.58 -14.56 5.31
C GLY A 167 -16.48 -15.69 4.78
N GLY A 168 -15.95 -16.91 4.78
CA GLY A 168 -16.65 -18.12 4.39
C GLY A 168 -17.02 -18.20 2.91
N LYS A 169 -16.34 -17.49 2.04
CA LYS A 169 -16.61 -17.41 0.61
C LYS A 169 -15.56 -18.19 -0.20
N ARG A 170 -16.03 -18.92 -1.19
CA ARG A 170 -15.18 -19.52 -2.22
C ARG A 170 -15.41 -18.76 -3.52
N ILE A 171 -14.35 -18.31 -4.13
CA ILE A 171 -14.38 -17.51 -5.35
C ILE A 171 -13.56 -18.22 -6.42
N HIS A 172 -14.12 -18.36 -7.61
CA HIS A 172 -13.43 -18.84 -8.78
C HIS A 172 -13.14 -17.64 -9.69
N TYR A 173 -11.86 -17.34 -9.85
CA TYR A 173 -11.39 -16.28 -10.73
C TYR A 173 -10.79 -16.92 -11.98
N VAL A 174 -11.19 -16.43 -13.16
CA VAL A 174 -10.62 -16.85 -14.45
C VAL A 174 -9.51 -15.85 -14.80
N PRO A 175 -8.23 -16.25 -14.76
CA PRO A 175 -7.13 -15.36 -15.05
C PRO A 175 -6.99 -15.11 -16.56
N ASN A 176 -6.34 -14.01 -16.93
CA ASN A 176 -5.93 -13.71 -18.29
C ASN A 176 -4.66 -14.47 -18.69
N GLU A 177 -3.84 -14.83 -17.71
CA GLU A 177 -2.58 -15.57 -17.90
C GLU A 177 -2.78 -17.07 -17.57
N ASP A 178 -1.93 -17.93 -18.12
CA ASP A 178 -1.94 -19.37 -17.77
C ASP A 178 -1.27 -19.57 -16.39
N VAL A 179 -2.01 -19.26 -15.36
CA VAL A 179 -1.60 -19.43 -13.97
C VAL A 179 -2.60 -20.30 -13.19
N LYS A 180 -2.10 -21.10 -12.27
CA LYS A 180 -2.88 -21.95 -11.39
C LYS A 180 -2.54 -21.58 -9.95
N LYS A 181 -3.43 -20.83 -9.31
CA LYS A 181 -3.22 -20.31 -7.94
C LYS A 181 -4.38 -20.66 -7.03
N LEU A 182 -4.05 -20.88 -5.77
CA LEU A 182 -4.99 -21.00 -4.67
C LEU A 182 -4.57 -20.00 -3.59
N ASN A 183 -5.43 -19.05 -3.29
CA ASN A 183 -5.24 -18.10 -2.22
C ASN A 183 -6.24 -18.41 -1.09
N ILE A 184 -5.73 -18.40 0.14
CA ILE A 184 -6.56 -18.56 1.35
C ILE A 184 -6.35 -17.30 2.17
N ASP A 185 -7.40 -16.48 2.29
CA ASP A 185 -7.35 -15.19 2.94
C ASP A 185 -8.17 -15.18 4.22
N PHE A 186 -7.56 -14.71 5.29
CA PHE A 186 -8.18 -14.53 6.60
C PHE A 186 -8.20 -13.05 6.93
N THR A 187 -9.36 -12.56 7.35
CA THR A 187 -9.46 -11.28 8.02
C THR A 187 -9.23 -11.52 9.50
N ILE A 188 -8.27 -10.79 10.08
CA ILE A 188 -7.87 -10.90 11.47
C ILE A 188 -8.10 -9.57 12.18
N SER A 189 -8.13 -9.58 13.51
CA SER A 189 -8.16 -8.34 14.29
C SER A 189 -6.90 -7.53 14.05
N ASP A 190 -7.00 -6.20 14.20
CA ASP A 190 -5.84 -5.33 14.23
C ASP A 190 -4.88 -5.80 15.34
N ASN A 191 -3.64 -6.03 14.98
CA ASN A 191 -2.57 -6.42 15.89
C ASN A 191 -1.28 -5.62 15.63
N SER A 192 -1.44 -4.38 15.18
CA SER A 192 -0.32 -3.46 14.93
C SER A 192 0.49 -3.16 16.18
N ASP A 193 -0.11 -3.25 17.36
CA ASP A 193 0.56 -3.06 18.66
C ASP A 193 1.57 -4.18 18.98
N GLU A 194 1.44 -5.33 18.33
CA GLU A 194 2.33 -6.49 18.50
C GLU A 194 3.64 -6.38 17.70
N PHE A 195 4.07 -5.16 17.39
CA PHE A 195 5.26 -4.91 16.55
C PHE A 195 6.58 -5.44 17.15
N ALA A 196 6.65 -5.63 18.47
CA ALA A 196 7.82 -6.17 19.15
C ALA A 196 7.88 -7.70 19.07
N THR A 197 6.77 -8.38 19.26
CA THR A 197 6.65 -9.85 19.25
C THR A 197 6.48 -10.41 17.83
N LYS A 198 5.88 -9.64 16.92
CA LYS A 198 5.70 -9.95 15.50
C LYS A 198 5.07 -11.32 15.21
N PRO A 199 3.93 -11.67 15.86
CA PRO A 199 3.33 -13.00 15.73
C PRO A 199 3.00 -13.36 14.29
N ASN A 200 2.52 -12.40 13.50
CA ASN A 200 2.21 -12.61 12.09
C ASN A 200 3.44 -13.00 11.27
N GLN A 201 4.59 -12.36 11.51
CA GLN A 201 5.83 -12.69 10.81
C GLN A 201 6.34 -14.09 11.18
N PHE A 202 6.17 -14.49 12.43
CA PHE A 202 6.50 -15.83 12.86
C PHE A 202 5.63 -16.87 12.17
N LEU A 203 4.31 -16.66 12.13
CA LEU A 203 3.38 -17.57 11.46
C LEU A 203 3.63 -17.64 9.95
N THR A 204 3.85 -16.50 9.28
CA THR A 204 4.13 -16.47 7.84
C THR A 204 5.43 -17.20 7.51
N TYR A 205 6.45 -17.07 8.37
CA TYR A 205 7.70 -17.83 8.24
C TYR A 205 7.49 -19.34 8.36
N LEU A 206 6.74 -19.79 9.37
CA LEU A 206 6.49 -21.22 9.58
C LEU A 206 5.70 -21.82 8.41
N ILE A 207 4.65 -21.16 7.97
CA ILE A 207 3.80 -21.65 6.87
C ILE A 207 4.57 -21.68 5.55
N GLY A 208 5.35 -20.64 5.26
CA GLY A 208 6.15 -20.55 4.04
C GLY A 208 7.46 -21.35 4.07
N SER A 209 7.80 -21.94 5.21
CA SER A 209 9.05 -22.71 5.35
C SER A 209 8.99 -24.02 4.58
N GLU A 210 10.07 -24.35 3.86
CA GLU A 210 10.24 -25.60 3.12
C GLU A 210 11.02 -26.69 3.91
N MET A 211 11.12 -26.53 5.21
CA MET A 211 11.78 -27.52 6.07
C MET A 211 10.93 -28.80 6.19
N PRO A 212 11.58 -29.98 6.40
CA PRO A 212 10.86 -31.22 6.67
C PRO A 212 9.81 -31.06 7.77
N GLY A 213 8.59 -31.53 7.52
CA GLY A 213 7.47 -31.43 8.47
C GLY A 213 6.56 -30.21 8.24
N THR A 214 6.90 -29.31 7.33
CA THR A 214 6.03 -28.16 6.98
C THR A 214 5.05 -28.51 5.84
N PRO A 215 3.93 -27.79 5.73
CA PRO A 215 2.99 -27.95 4.60
C PRO A 215 3.64 -27.76 3.24
N ALA A 216 4.50 -26.74 3.09
CA ALA A 216 5.19 -26.46 1.83
C ALA A 216 6.09 -27.64 1.41
N TYR A 217 6.88 -28.18 2.33
CA TYR A 217 7.71 -29.35 2.06
C TYR A 217 6.87 -30.57 1.63
N GLN A 218 5.84 -30.89 2.37
CA GLN A 218 4.98 -32.02 2.09
C GLN A 218 4.28 -31.91 0.73
N LEU A 219 3.66 -30.79 0.45
CA LEU A 219 2.92 -30.56 -0.79
C LEU A 219 3.84 -30.51 -2.02
N LYS A 220 5.07 -29.98 -1.88
CA LYS A 220 6.10 -30.03 -2.93
C LYS A 220 6.56 -31.46 -3.18
N ALA A 221 6.82 -32.24 -2.14
CA ALA A 221 7.22 -33.64 -2.27
C ALA A 221 6.14 -34.49 -2.96
N MET A 222 4.85 -34.16 -2.79
CA MET A 222 3.73 -34.78 -3.47
C MET A 222 3.55 -34.28 -4.92
N GLY A 223 4.32 -33.28 -5.37
CA GLY A 223 4.20 -32.70 -6.71
C GLY A 223 2.93 -31.87 -6.93
N LEU A 224 2.27 -31.42 -5.85
CA LEU A 224 0.99 -30.70 -5.94
C LEU A 224 1.18 -29.19 -6.09
N ILE A 225 2.30 -28.64 -5.60
CA ILE A 225 2.58 -27.21 -5.63
C ILE A 225 4.00 -26.94 -6.15
N SER A 226 4.21 -25.79 -6.74
CA SER A 226 5.55 -25.26 -7.07
C SER A 226 6.04 -24.28 -6.01
N ASN A 227 5.12 -23.54 -5.36
CA ASN A 227 5.45 -22.59 -4.31
C ASN A 227 4.32 -22.48 -3.28
N LEU A 228 4.67 -22.20 -2.03
CA LEU A 228 3.75 -21.78 -0.98
C LEU A 228 4.39 -20.65 -0.18
N SER A 229 3.69 -19.54 -0.06
CA SER A 229 4.13 -18.41 0.75
C SER A 229 2.98 -17.88 1.59
N ALA A 230 3.29 -17.22 2.68
CA ALA A 230 2.30 -16.53 3.49
C ALA A 230 2.72 -15.07 3.71
N SER A 231 1.75 -14.18 3.81
CA SER A 231 1.93 -12.77 4.08
C SER A 231 0.87 -12.27 5.05
N ALA A 232 1.16 -11.20 5.77
CA ALA A 232 0.22 -10.61 6.70
C ALA A 232 0.37 -9.08 6.73
N SER A 233 -0.75 -8.40 6.84
CA SER A 233 -0.83 -6.98 7.17
C SER A 233 -1.52 -6.85 8.53
N PRO A 234 -0.84 -6.35 9.56
CA PRO A 234 -1.40 -6.30 10.91
C PRO A 234 -2.56 -5.33 11.03
N ASN A 235 -2.62 -4.33 10.15
CA ASN A 235 -3.59 -3.25 10.22
C ASN A 235 -4.00 -2.81 8.80
N MET A 236 -5.31 -2.60 8.64
CA MET A 236 -5.93 -1.99 7.48
C MET A 236 -6.91 -0.91 7.98
N TYR A 237 -6.60 0.36 7.77
CA TYR A 237 -7.38 1.53 8.26
C TYR A 237 -7.52 1.63 9.79
N GLY A 238 -6.62 1.06 10.59
CA GLY A 238 -6.80 1.00 12.05
C GLY A 238 -7.96 0.11 12.52
N ASN A 239 -8.37 -0.87 11.75
CA ASN A 239 -9.71 -1.46 11.83
C ASN A 239 -9.66 -2.99 11.84
N TYR A 240 -8.84 -3.58 11.01
CA TYR A 240 -8.62 -5.02 10.91
C TYR A 240 -7.25 -5.31 10.29
N GLY A 241 -6.80 -6.55 10.41
CA GLY A 241 -5.65 -7.05 9.69
C GLY A 241 -6.03 -8.10 8.66
N SER A 242 -5.05 -8.54 7.87
CA SER A 242 -5.20 -9.64 6.92
C SER A 242 -4.04 -10.61 7.04
N PHE A 243 -4.34 -11.88 6.80
CA PHE A 243 -3.38 -12.96 6.71
C PHE A 243 -3.71 -13.78 5.46
N SER A 244 -2.74 -13.96 4.58
CA SER A 244 -2.93 -14.60 3.27
C SER A 244 -1.92 -15.72 3.08
N ILE A 245 -2.40 -16.86 2.59
CA ILE A 245 -1.58 -17.99 2.15
C ILE A 245 -1.72 -18.09 0.63
N ASN A 246 -0.61 -18.01 -0.09
CA ASN A 246 -0.57 -17.98 -1.54
C ASN A 246 0.15 -19.24 -2.04
N ILE A 247 -0.51 -19.99 -2.90
CA ILE A 247 -0.06 -21.30 -3.37
C ILE A 247 -0.07 -21.31 -4.89
N ASP A 248 1.10 -21.55 -5.48
CA ASP A 248 1.21 -21.81 -6.92
C ASP A 248 1.08 -23.31 -7.17
N LEU A 249 0.03 -23.68 -7.91
CA LEU A 249 -0.37 -25.06 -8.12
C LEU A 249 0.28 -25.67 -9.37
N THR A 250 0.57 -26.97 -9.33
CA THR A 250 0.77 -27.78 -10.52
C THR A 250 -0.57 -28.19 -11.13
N ASP A 251 -0.56 -28.89 -12.31
CA ASP A 251 -1.77 -29.46 -12.87
C ASP A 251 -2.41 -30.49 -11.93
N ALA A 252 -1.58 -31.30 -11.27
CA ALA A 252 -2.04 -32.24 -10.24
C ALA A 252 -2.63 -31.50 -9.03
N GLY A 253 -1.99 -30.41 -8.60
CA GLY A 253 -2.48 -29.56 -7.52
C GLY A 253 -3.83 -28.92 -7.85
N MET A 254 -4.01 -28.47 -9.10
CA MET A 254 -5.29 -27.89 -9.53
C MET A 254 -6.46 -28.88 -9.44
N GLN A 255 -6.19 -30.18 -9.63
CA GLN A 255 -7.18 -31.25 -9.47
C GLN A 255 -7.41 -31.63 -8.01
N ASN A 256 -6.44 -31.39 -7.13
CA ASN A 256 -6.44 -31.79 -5.73
C ASN A 256 -6.55 -30.61 -4.74
N ARG A 257 -7.19 -29.51 -5.15
CA ARG A 257 -7.30 -28.28 -4.34
C ARG A 257 -7.82 -28.49 -2.94
N GLU A 258 -8.83 -29.35 -2.77
CA GLU A 258 -9.44 -29.63 -1.47
C GLU A 258 -8.46 -30.33 -0.51
N ALA A 259 -7.66 -31.26 -1.03
CA ALA A 259 -6.63 -31.92 -0.23
C ALA A 259 -5.53 -30.95 0.19
N ILE A 260 -5.17 -29.99 -0.69
CA ILE A 260 -4.19 -28.94 -0.36
C ILE A 260 -4.73 -28.04 0.76
N VAL A 261 -6.00 -27.58 0.66
CA VAL A 261 -6.62 -26.77 1.72
C VAL A 261 -6.66 -27.51 3.06
N ALA A 262 -6.85 -28.83 3.05
CA ALA A 262 -6.88 -29.61 4.28
C ALA A 262 -5.50 -29.80 4.94
N VAL A 263 -4.42 -29.65 4.19
CA VAL A 263 -3.03 -29.75 4.71
C VAL A 263 -2.55 -28.42 5.27
N VAL A 264 -2.98 -27.32 4.69
CA VAL A 264 -2.57 -25.96 5.07
C VAL A 264 -3.44 -25.40 6.17
#